data_7dacd64520d406250eb0c461a5ea6980
#
_entry.id   7dacd64520d406250eb0c461a5ea6980
#
_cell.length_a   1.000
_cell.length_b   1.000
_cell.length_c   1.000
_cell.angle_alpha   90.00
_cell.angle_beta   90.00
_cell.angle_gamma   90.00
#
_symmetry.space_group_name_H-M   'P 1'
#
loop_
_entity.id
_entity.type
_entity.pdbx_description
1 polymer ?
#
loop_
_entity_poly.entity_id
_entity_poly.type
_entity_poly.pdbx_seq_one_letter_code
_entity_poly.pdbx_strand_id
1 'polypeptide(L)'
;KDKTFSFVEKFLREYGEDNEWKNFMDIFKGIKKCKDKTAKKQWGDYLKDRQVKTVSIKQSLDNAVYGHNNVKKEIINLSSEWMNGGMKGTCIGLQGPPGNGKTSIAKDGICKAFVDENGKEFPYVYISLGAANNGSYLFGHHYTFQGSVPGQIAEGLIKSKCMNPIFYFDELDKISQTESGKELINTLIHITDFTQNDNFEDMYFAGIKLDLSKCLFVFSFNDVHAIDR
;
A
#
# COMPACT_ATOMS: atom_id res chain seq x y z
N LYS A 1 -20.30 -11.31 28.05
CA LYS A 1 -19.56 -11.54 26.78
C LYS A 1 -18.63 -10.38 26.59
N ASP A 2 -17.36 -10.64 26.33
CA ASP A 2 -16.35 -9.63 26.07
C ASP A 2 -16.72 -8.91 24.74
N LYS A 3 -16.96 -7.60 24.80
CA LYS A 3 -17.36 -6.77 23.63
C LYS A 3 -16.31 -6.82 22.53
N THR A 4 -15.03 -6.87 22.91
CA THR A 4 -13.90 -6.95 21.98
C THR A 4 -13.92 -8.27 21.19
N PHE A 5 -14.17 -9.39 21.87
CA PHE A 5 -14.31 -10.69 21.22
C PHE A 5 -15.47 -10.70 20.22
N SER A 6 -16.62 -10.18 20.61
CA SER A 6 -17.81 -10.11 19.73
C SER A 6 -17.53 -9.26 18.46
N PHE A 7 -16.72 -8.21 18.59
CA PHE A 7 -16.34 -7.42 17.43
C PHE A 7 -15.41 -8.17 16.49
N VAL A 8 -14.33 -8.76 17.02
CA VAL A 8 -13.35 -9.51 16.20
C VAL A 8 -14.03 -10.72 15.54
N GLU A 9 -14.92 -11.42 16.27
CA GLU A 9 -15.73 -12.50 15.70
C GLU A 9 -16.56 -12.01 14.51
N LYS A 10 -17.25 -10.88 14.65
CA LYS A 10 -18.06 -10.31 13.58
C LYS A 10 -17.19 -9.89 12.39
N PHE A 11 -16.06 -9.24 12.66
CA PHE A 11 -15.14 -8.79 11.64
C PHE A 11 -14.57 -9.94 10.81
N LEU A 12 -14.03 -10.99 11.47
CA LEU A 12 -13.46 -12.14 10.78
C LEU A 12 -14.51 -12.96 10.02
N ARG A 13 -15.76 -12.99 10.46
CA ARG A 13 -16.86 -13.60 9.69
C ARG A 13 -17.25 -12.80 8.45
N GLU A 14 -17.12 -11.48 8.50
CA GLU A 14 -17.50 -10.57 7.42
C GLU A 14 -16.36 -10.41 6.38
N TYR A 15 -15.10 -10.42 6.83
CA TYR A 15 -13.94 -10.02 6.03
C TYR A 15 -12.80 -11.06 6.01
N GLY A 16 -12.74 -11.98 6.96
CA GLY A 16 -11.67 -12.97 7.07
C GLY A 16 -11.91 -14.24 6.26
N GLU A 17 -10.85 -15.01 6.01
CA GLU A 17 -10.92 -16.35 5.48
C GLU A 17 -11.20 -17.38 6.59
N ASP A 18 -11.72 -18.58 6.24
CA ASP A 18 -12.06 -19.64 7.21
C ASP A 18 -10.86 -20.06 8.09
N ASN A 19 -9.65 -20.04 7.52
CA ASN A 19 -8.42 -20.37 8.25
C ASN A 19 -8.05 -19.32 9.29
N GLU A 20 -8.27 -18.03 9.00
CA GLU A 20 -7.99 -16.92 9.92
C GLU A 20 -8.90 -16.97 11.15
N TRP A 21 -10.18 -17.26 10.93
CA TRP A 21 -11.13 -17.47 12.01
C TRP A 21 -10.71 -18.59 12.95
N LYS A 22 -10.28 -19.73 12.40
CA LYS A 22 -9.82 -20.87 13.18
C LYS A 22 -8.58 -20.54 14.00
N ASN A 23 -7.57 -19.92 13.37
CA ASN A 23 -6.34 -19.50 14.04
C ASN A 23 -6.63 -18.50 15.17
N PHE A 24 -7.48 -17.51 14.92
CA PHE A 24 -7.92 -16.56 15.94
C PHE A 24 -8.57 -17.26 17.14
N MET A 25 -9.46 -18.22 16.89
CA MET A 25 -10.15 -18.95 17.95
C MET A 25 -9.18 -19.76 18.82
N ASP A 26 -8.15 -20.36 18.23
CA ASP A 26 -7.16 -21.14 18.96
C ASP A 26 -6.24 -20.25 19.80
N ILE A 27 -5.79 -19.12 19.26
CA ILE A 27 -5.05 -18.10 20.02
C ILE A 27 -5.91 -17.56 21.16
N PHE A 28 -7.16 -17.21 20.89
CA PHE A 28 -8.07 -16.66 21.89
C PHE A 28 -8.35 -17.63 23.04
N LYS A 29 -8.51 -18.92 22.75
CA LYS A 29 -8.62 -19.97 23.77
C LYS A 29 -7.36 -20.09 24.62
N GLY A 30 -6.18 -19.97 23.99
CA GLY A 30 -4.88 -19.95 24.68
C GLY A 30 -4.78 -18.77 25.65
N ILE A 31 -5.16 -17.55 25.19
CA ILE A 31 -5.15 -16.33 26.01
C ILE A 31 -6.12 -16.42 27.19
N LYS A 32 -7.33 -16.97 26.98
CA LYS A 32 -8.28 -17.20 28.10
C LYS A 32 -7.72 -18.10 29.19
N LYS A 33 -6.87 -19.06 28.84
CA LYS A 33 -6.20 -19.97 29.80
C LYS A 33 -4.97 -19.34 30.47
N CYS A 34 -4.44 -18.22 29.91
CA CYS A 34 -3.30 -17.53 30.46
C CYS A 34 -3.62 -16.97 31.85
N LYS A 35 -2.77 -17.27 32.85
CA LYS A 35 -2.92 -16.78 34.23
C LYS A 35 -2.31 -15.40 34.44
N ASP A 36 -1.44 -14.95 33.52
CA ASP A 36 -0.80 -13.64 33.60
C ASP A 36 -1.80 -12.52 33.27
N LYS A 37 -2.09 -11.72 34.29
CA LYS A 37 -3.02 -10.58 34.19
C LYS A 37 -2.44 -9.46 33.31
N THR A 38 -1.12 -9.28 33.29
CA THR A 38 -0.44 -8.24 32.52
C THR A 38 -0.51 -8.56 31.04
N ALA A 39 -0.20 -9.80 30.65
CA ALA A 39 -0.31 -10.27 29.29
C ALA A 39 -1.76 -10.19 28.75
N LYS A 40 -2.75 -10.52 29.59
CA LYS A 40 -4.16 -10.36 29.21
C LYS A 40 -4.56 -8.90 28.96
N LYS A 41 -4.06 -7.97 29.78
CA LYS A 41 -4.32 -6.56 29.63
C LYS A 41 -3.69 -6.04 28.34
N GLN A 42 -2.40 -6.33 28.11
CA GLN A 42 -1.68 -5.92 26.90
C GLN A 42 -2.37 -6.44 25.63
N TRP A 43 -2.81 -7.70 25.64
CA TRP A 43 -3.57 -8.26 24.53
C TRP A 43 -4.92 -7.56 24.32
N GLY A 44 -5.63 -7.27 25.40
CA GLY A 44 -6.90 -6.53 25.35
C GLY A 44 -6.73 -5.12 24.77
N ASP A 45 -5.66 -4.43 25.16
CA ASP A 45 -5.34 -3.09 24.65
C ASP A 45 -4.93 -3.13 23.18
N TYR A 46 -4.14 -4.12 22.77
CA TYR A 46 -3.79 -4.39 21.38
C TYR A 46 -5.02 -4.63 20.49
N LEU A 47 -5.96 -5.49 20.94
CA LEU A 47 -7.19 -5.75 20.17
C LEU A 47 -8.08 -4.51 20.05
N LYS A 48 -8.14 -3.67 21.08
CA LYS A 48 -8.89 -2.41 21.03
C LYS A 48 -8.29 -1.43 20.02
N ASP A 49 -6.97 -1.26 20.06
CA ASP A 49 -6.27 -0.40 19.10
C ASP A 49 -6.53 -0.84 17.65
N ARG A 50 -6.44 -2.15 17.41
CA ARG A 50 -6.78 -2.77 16.13
C ARG A 50 -8.22 -2.51 15.70
N GLN A 51 -9.15 -2.65 16.61
CA GLN A 51 -10.56 -2.37 16.36
C GLN A 51 -10.77 -0.93 15.92
N VAL A 52 -10.19 0.03 16.65
CA VAL A 52 -10.29 1.45 16.33
C VAL A 52 -9.71 1.75 14.96
N LYS A 53 -8.52 1.23 14.64
CA LYS A 53 -7.87 1.40 13.34
C LYS A 53 -8.71 0.82 12.20
N THR A 54 -9.23 -0.39 12.35
CA THR A 54 -10.06 -1.03 11.33
C THR A 54 -11.35 -0.27 11.05
N VAL A 55 -12.00 0.24 12.09
CA VAL A 55 -13.21 1.07 11.94
C VAL A 55 -12.89 2.38 11.23
N SER A 56 -11.77 3.03 11.57
CA SER A 56 -11.30 4.25 10.92
C SER A 56 -11.03 4.02 9.43
N ILE A 57 -10.34 2.92 9.07
CA ILE A 57 -10.08 2.53 7.67
C ILE A 57 -11.39 2.38 6.90
N LYS A 58 -12.34 1.62 7.47
CA LYS A 58 -13.65 1.43 6.84
C LYS A 58 -14.38 2.75 6.60
N GLN A 59 -14.38 3.63 7.60
CA GLN A 59 -15.00 4.96 7.49
C GLN A 59 -14.33 5.82 6.40
N SER A 60 -13.00 5.82 6.32
CA SER A 60 -12.27 6.56 5.28
C SER A 60 -12.62 6.06 3.89
N LEU A 61 -12.69 4.74 3.69
CA LEU A 61 -13.08 4.13 2.42
C LEU A 61 -14.55 4.42 2.06
N ASP A 62 -15.45 4.40 3.03
CA ASP A 62 -16.87 4.69 2.81
C ASP A 62 -17.11 6.16 2.46
N ASN A 63 -16.33 7.07 3.04
CA ASN A 63 -16.36 8.50 2.72
C ASN A 63 -15.73 8.82 1.36
N ALA A 64 -14.72 8.04 0.92
CA ALA A 64 -14.01 8.28 -0.34
C ALA A 64 -14.87 7.99 -1.58
N VAL A 65 -15.59 6.86 -1.58
CA VAL A 65 -16.40 6.44 -2.72
C VAL A 65 -17.65 5.67 -2.26
N TYR A 66 -18.72 5.83 -3.02
CA TYR A 66 -19.93 5.03 -2.83
C TYR A 66 -19.79 3.66 -3.50
N GLY A 67 -20.30 2.61 -2.86
CA GLY A 67 -20.24 1.25 -3.42
C GLY A 67 -18.83 0.63 -3.32
N HIS A 68 -18.45 -0.15 -4.34
CA HIS A 68 -17.14 -0.85 -4.44
C HIS A 68 -16.80 -1.74 -3.22
N ASN A 69 -17.81 -2.43 -2.67
CA ASN A 69 -17.69 -3.19 -1.41
C ASN A 69 -16.58 -4.26 -1.46
N ASN A 70 -16.40 -4.92 -2.61
CA ASN A 70 -15.34 -5.93 -2.75
C ASN A 70 -13.95 -5.30 -2.68
N VAL A 71 -13.73 -4.18 -3.38
CA VAL A 71 -12.45 -3.44 -3.33
C VAL A 71 -12.16 -2.95 -1.92
N LYS A 72 -13.16 -2.38 -1.24
CA LYS A 72 -13.04 -1.91 0.14
C LYS A 72 -12.69 -3.07 1.09
N LYS A 73 -13.30 -4.24 0.89
CA LYS A 73 -13.01 -5.45 1.67
C LYS A 73 -11.56 -5.87 1.50
N GLU A 74 -11.05 -5.93 0.27
CA GLU A 74 -9.65 -6.27 0.00
C GLU A 74 -8.68 -5.26 0.61
N ILE A 75 -8.97 -3.96 0.50
CA ILE A 75 -8.13 -2.92 1.13
C ILE A 75 -8.11 -3.07 2.65
N ILE A 76 -9.23 -3.42 3.29
CA ILE A 76 -9.29 -3.66 4.73
C ILE A 76 -8.46 -4.89 5.11
N ASN A 77 -8.49 -5.97 4.32
CA ASN A 77 -7.69 -7.16 4.55
C ASN A 77 -6.20 -6.85 4.45
N LEU A 78 -5.77 -6.19 3.37
CA LEU A 78 -4.39 -5.75 3.17
C LEU A 78 -3.92 -4.82 4.29
N SER A 79 -4.78 -3.91 4.75
CA SER A 79 -4.48 -3.03 5.88
C SER A 79 -4.24 -3.81 7.17
N SER A 80 -4.97 -4.90 7.37
CA SER A 80 -4.80 -5.78 8.53
C SER A 80 -3.47 -6.52 8.48
N GLU A 81 -3.05 -7.00 7.32
CA GLU A 81 -1.72 -7.61 7.11
C GLU A 81 -0.59 -6.60 7.35
N TRP A 82 -0.74 -5.39 6.83
CA TRP A 82 0.25 -4.33 7.03
C TRP A 82 0.42 -3.95 8.50
N MET A 83 -0.69 -3.78 9.22
CA MET A 83 -0.64 -3.55 10.66
C MET A 83 0.02 -4.69 11.45
N ASN A 84 0.10 -5.90 10.90
CA ASN A 84 0.80 -7.06 11.47
C ASN A 84 2.30 -7.09 11.15
N GLY A 85 2.81 -6.12 10.38
CA GLY A 85 4.20 -6.11 9.91
C GLY A 85 4.50 -7.13 8.82
N GLY A 86 3.46 -7.73 8.21
CA GLY A 86 3.58 -8.75 7.16
C GLY A 86 3.83 -8.21 5.76
N MET A 87 3.68 -6.92 5.55
CA MET A 87 3.81 -6.33 4.20
C MET A 87 5.26 -6.00 3.87
N LYS A 88 5.85 -6.82 2.99
CA LYS A 88 7.05 -6.47 2.23
C LYS A 88 6.66 -6.41 0.75
N GLY A 89 6.83 -5.23 0.12
CA GLY A 89 6.61 -5.07 -1.32
C GLY A 89 5.16 -5.26 -1.78
N THR A 90 4.18 -4.81 -1.01
CA THR A 90 2.77 -4.95 -1.39
C THR A 90 2.38 -3.99 -2.48
N CYS A 91 1.77 -4.54 -3.54
CA CYS A 91 1.23 -3.80 -4.66
C CYS A 91 -0.28 -4.00 -4.74
N ILE A 92 -1.00 -2.91 -5.00
CA ILE A 92 -2.45 -2.93 -5.23
C ILE A 92 -2.71 -2.50 -6.67
N GLY A 93 -3.42 -3.33 -7.44
CA GLY A 93 -3.89 -2.99 -8.78
C GLY A 93 -5.36 -2.58 -8.76
N LEU A 94 -5.68 -1.36 -9.21
CA LEU A 94 -7.04 -0.85 -9.34
C LEU A 94 -7.45 -0.83 -10.81
N GLN A 95 -8.21 -1.82 -11.23
CA GLN A 95 -8.76 -1.91 -12.59
C GLN A 95 -10.16 -1.30 -12.65
N GLY A 96 -10.45 -0.58 -13.72
CA GLY A 96 -11.80 -0.12 -14.01
C GLY A 96 -11.85 1.02 -15.03
N PRO A 97 -13.03 1.32 -15.61
CA PRO A 97 -13.17 2.39 -16.57
C PRO A 97 -12.82 3.75 -15.99
N PRO A 98 -12.51 4.76 -16.82
CA PRO A 98 -12.25 6.12 -16.36
C PRO A 98 -13.48 6.67 -15.62
N GLY A 99 -13.24 7.53 -14.62
CA GLY A 99 -14.30 8.11 -13.80
C GLY A 99 -14.89 7.19 -12.72
N ASN A 100 -14.40 5.97 -12.55
CA ASN A 100 -14.89 4.99 -11.56
C ASN A 100 -14.31 5.17 -10.15
N GLY A 101 -13.69 6.30 -9.86
CA GLY A 101 -13.22 6.63 -8.50
C GLY A 101 -11.91 5.95 -8.06
N LYS A 102 -11.09 5.37 -8.97
CA LYS A 102 -9.79 4.75 -8.65
C LYS A 102 -8.87 5.69 -7.87
N THR A 103 -8.71 6.91 -8.38
CA THR A 103 -7.87 7.93 -7.73
C THR A 103 -8.43 8.36 -6.38
N SER A 104 -9.75 8.46 -6.24
CA SER A 104 -10.40 8.79 -4.96
C SER A 104 -10.23 7.68 -3.94
N ILE A 105 -10.35 6.40 -4.35
CA ILE A 105 -10.04 5.24 -3.48
C ILE A 105 -8.61 5.31 -2.98
N ALA A 106 -7.65 5.59 -3.85
CA ALA A 106 -6.24 5.67 -3.46
C ALA A 106 -5.96 6.86 -2.55
N LYS A 107 -6.33 8.07 -2.96
CA LYS A 107 -6.02 9.31 -2.26
C LYS A 107 -6.85 9.51 -0.98
N ASP A 108 -8.17 9.38 -1.09
CA ASP A 108 -9.08 9.69 0.01
C ASP A 108 -9.45 8.45 0.83
N GLY A 109 -9.35 7.27 0.24
CA GLY A 109 -9.58 6.00 0.92
C GLY A 109 -8.31 5.45 1.56
N ILE A 110 -7.36 5.00 0.75
CA ILE A 110 -6.16 4.30 1.23
C ILE A 110 -5.27 5.25 2.06
N CYS A 111 -4.88 6.41 1.52
CA CYS A 111 -3.95 7.29 2.22
C CYS A 111 -4.47 7.82 3.55
N LYS A 112 -5.77 8.14 3.62
CA LYS A 112 -6.39 8.57 4.88
C LYS A 112 -6.67 7.41 5.84
N ALA A 113 -6.77 6.20 5.33
CA ALA A 113 -6.96 5.01 6.13
C ALA A 113 -5.69 4.59 6.86
N PHE A 114 -4.54 4.78 6.21
CA PHE A 114 -3.25 4.43 6.78
C PHE A 114 -2.66 5.62 7.52
N VAL A 115 -2.51 5.46 8.82
CA VAL A 115 -1.91 6.45 9.70
C VAL A 115 -0.74 5.84 10.45
N ASP A 116 0.28 6.64 10.73
CA ASP A 116 1.41 6.24 11.56
C ASP A 116 1.01 6.11 13.06
N GLU A 117 1.97 5.77 13.90
CA GLU A 117 1.76 5.63 15.35
C GLU A 117 1.30 6.93 16.01
N ASN A 118 1.54 8.08 15.38
CA ASN A 118 1.15 9.41 15.86
C ASN A 118 -0.21 9.86 15.29
N GLY A 119 -0.88 9.01 14.51
CA GLY A 119 -2.14 9.34 13.84
C GLY A 119 -1.98 10.24 12.61
N LYS A 120 -0.76 10.41 12.08
CA LYS A 120 -0.50 11.19 10.87
C LYS A 120 -0.70 10.31 9.64
N GLU A 121 -1.43 10.82 8.65
CA GLU A 121 -1.64 10.16 7.36
C GLU A 121 -0.32 9.94 6.63
N PHE A 122 -0.20 8.79 5.93
CA PHE A 122 0.95 8.54 5.07
C PHE A 122 0.92 9.47 3.87
N PRO A 123 2.06 10.06 3.48
CA PRO A 123 2.14 10.91 2.31
C PRO A 123 1.75 10.19 1.03
N TYR A 124 0.99 10.88 0.20
CA TYR A 124 0.53 10.41 -1.11
C TYR A 124 1.41 11.02 -2.21
N VAL A 125 2.04 10.16 -3.01
CA VAL A 125 2.87 10.56 -4.15
C VAL A 125 2.19 10.10 -5.44
N TYR A 126 1.71 11.05 -6.23
CA TYR A 126 1.08 10.79 -7.52
C TYR A 126 2.12 10.80 -8.64
N ILE A 127 2.13 9.75 -9.46
CA ILE A 127 3.00 9.60 -10.64
C ILE A 127 2.13 9.14 -11.82
N SER A 128 2.05 9.97 -12.88
CA SER A 128 1.35 9.60 -14.12
C SER A 128 2.30 8.86 -15.04
N LEU A 129 2.02 7.59 -15.32
CA LEU A 129 2.80 6.79 -16.26
C LEU A 129 2.47 7.12 -17.73
N GLY A 130 1.27 7.64 -18.00
CA GLY A 130 0.87 8.08 -19.33
C GLY A 130 1.68 9.29 -19.85
N ALA A 131 2.30 10.06 -18.95
CA ALA A 131 3.19 11.15 -19.28
C ALA A 131 4.66 10.74 -19.42
N ALA A 132 4.99 9.49 -19.06
CA ALA A 132 6.37 9.00 -19.04
C ALA A 132 6.84 8.62 -20.46
N ASN A 133 7.96 9.20 -20.88
CA ASN A 133 8.53 8.92 -22.19
C ASN A 133 9.60 7.82 -22.18
N ASN A 134 10.27 7.61 -21.04
CA ASN A 134 11.34 6.61 -20.87
C ASN A 134 11.53 6.27 -19.38
N GLY A 135 12.38 5.30 -19.09
CA GLY A 135 12.68 4.85 -17.73
C GLY A 135 13.28 5.95 -16.84
N SER A 136 14.05 6.89 -17.40
CA SER A 136 14.65 7.97 -16.62
C SER A 136 13.62 8.89 -15.92
N TYR A 137 12.38 8.87 -16.37
CA TYR A 137 11.27 9.51 -15.65
C TYR A 137 11.13 8.98 -14.21
N LEU A 138 11.34 7.69 -13.97
CA LEU A 138 11.24 7.10 -12.63
C LEU A 138 12.56 7.09 -11.87
N PHE A 139 13.69 6.78 -12.51
CA PHE A 139 14.99 6.61 -11.86
C PHE A 139 15.98 7.76 -12.11
N GLY A 140 15.56 8.85 -12.78
CA GLY A 140 16.38 10.03 -12.97
C GLY A 140 17.37 9.94 -14.10
N HIS A 141 18.16 11.00 -14.25
CA HIS A 141 19.26 11.10 -15.21
C HIS A 141 20.59 11.15 -14.46
N HIS A 142 21.62 10.55 -15.04
CA HIS A 142 22.94 10.58 -14.43
C HIS A 142 23.41 12.03 -14.20
N TYR A 143 23.89 12.34 -13.00
CA TYR A 143 24.24 13.71 -12.55
C TYR A 143 25.29 14.43 -13.44
N THR A 144 26.02 13.67 -14.26
CA THR A 144 27.03 14.23 -15.17
C THR A 144 26.43 14.94 -16.40
N PHE A 145 25.14 14.74 -16.69
CA PHE A 145 24.48 15.40 -17.80
C PHE A 145 23.99 16.81 -17.42
N GLN A 146 24.17 17.77 -18.33
CA GLN A 146 23.62 19.10 -18.13
C GLN A 146 22.09 19.05 -18.08
N GLY A 147 21.48 19.61 -17.04
CA GLY A 147 20.03 19.59 -16.85
C GLY A 147 19.49 18.29 -16.24
N SER A 148 20.37 17.42 -15.69
CA SER A 148 19.95 16.20 -15.01
C SER A 148 19.06 16.52 -13.79
N VAL A 149 18.06 15.68 -13.57
CA VAL A 149 17.12 15.77 -12.44
C VAL A 149 16.91 14.39 -11.83
N PRO A 150 16.58 14.32 -10.53
CA PRO A 150 16.18 13.07 -9.91
C PRO A 150 14.94 12.48 -10.58
N GLY A 151 14.76 11.17 -10.46
CA GLY A 151 13.55 10.49 -10.88
C GLY A 151 12.37 10.76 -9.95
N GLN A 152 11.16 10.51 -10.47
CA GLN A 152 9.92 10.78 -9.74
C GLN A 152 9.81 9.99 -8.42
N ILE A 153 10.48 8.84 -8.31
CA ILE A 153 10.51 8.04 -7.08
C ILE A 153 11.33 8.76 -6.01
N ALA A 154 12.57 9.14 -6.33
CA ALA A 154 13.43 9.87 -5.39
C ALA A 154 12.83 11.24 -5.04
N GLU A 155 12.30 11.96 -6.02
CA GLU A 155 11.63 13.24 -5.79
C GLU A 155 10.39 13.09 -4.87
N GLY A 156 9.62 12.01 -5.05
CA GLY A 156 8.50 11.65 -4.18
C GLY A 156 8.92 11.43 -2.73
N LEU A 157 10.01 10.69 -2.49
CA LEU A 157 10.58 10.49 -1.16
C LEU A 157 11.04 11.82 -0.53
N ILE A 158 11.72 12.66 -1.30
CA ILE A 158 12.19 13.98 -0.84
C ILE A 158 11.01 14.87 -0.44
N LYS A 159 9.97 14.97 -1.28
CA LYS A 159 8.78 15.79 -1.03
C LYS A 159 7.97 15.27 0.15
N SER A 160 7.84 13.96 0.27
CA SER A 160 7.11 13.31 1.36
C SER A 160 7.84 13.39 2.70
N LYS A 161 9.17 13.59 2.70
CA LYS A 161 10.05 13.56 3.89
C LYS A 161 9.91 12.28 4.72
N CYS A 162 9.57 11.18 4.06
CA CYS A 162 9.49 9.87 4.69
C CYS A 162 9.91 8.77 3.70
N MET A 163 10.32 7.61 4.23
CA MET A 163 10.78 6.46 3.44
C MET A 163 9.68 5.41 3.22
N ASN A 164 8.45 5.72 3.58
CA ASN A 164 7.30 4.83 3.47
C ASN A 164 6.04 5.55 2.96
N PRO A 165 6.14 6.40 1.90
CA PRO A 165 4.96 7.01 1.31
C PRO A 165 4.14 5.97 0.54
N ILE A 166 2.92 6.36 0.18
CA ILE A 166 2.07 5.62 -0.74
C ILE A 166 2.28 6.19 -2.14
N PHE A 167 2.88 5.41 -3.02
CA PHE A 167 3.05 5.74 -4.43
C PHE A 167 1.81 5.31 -5.21
N TYR A 168 1.19 6.24 -5.89
CA TYR A 168 0.09 5.97 -6.80
C TYR A 168 0.53 6.20 -8.24
N PHE A 169 0.60 5.12 -8.99
CA PHE A 169 0.95 5.11 -10.41
C PHE A 169 -0.33 5.07 -11.24
N ASP A 170 -0.60 6.16 -11.95
CA ASP A 170 -1.78 6.27 -12.79
C ASP A 170 -1.48 5.91 -14.24
N GLU A 171 -2.49 5.35 -14.92
CA GLU A 171 -2.44 5.05 -16.35
C GLU A 171 -1.35 4.03 -16.75
N LEU A 172 -1.22 2.92 -16.00
CA LEU A 172 -0.27 1.86 -16.31
C LEU A 172 -0.47 1.27 -17.73
N ASP A 173 -1.71 1.22 -18.19
CA ASP A 173 -2.11 0.76 -19.53
C ASP A 173 -1.76 1.74 -20.66
N LYS A 174 -1.21 2.92 -20.36
CA LYS A 174 -0.79 3.91 -21.34
C LYS A 174 0.71 3.89 -21.64
N ILE A 175 1.46 3.06 -20.93
CA ILE A 175 2.89 2.89 -21.23
C ILE A 175 3.03 2.37 -22.67
N SER A 176 3.90 3.03 -23.44
CA SER A 176 4.15 2.66 -24.84
C SER A 176 4.86 1.29 -24.93
N GLN A 177 4.55 0.53 -25.96
CA GLN A 177 5.23 -0.76 -26.25
C GLN A 177 6.57 -0.59 -26.99
N THR A 178 7.24 0.54 -26.80
CA THR A 178 8.56 0.84 -27.32
C THR A 178 9.65 0.35 -26.35
N GLU A 179 10.92 0.36 -26.79
CA GLU A 179 12.05 0.03 -25.91
C GLU A 179 12.08 0.94 -24.66
N SER A 180 11.77 2.22 -24.83
CA SER A 180 11.67 3.15 -23.70
C SER A 180 10.53 2.80 -22.72
N GLY A 181 9.40 2.29 -23.22
CA GLY A 181 8.32 1.80 -22.38
C GLY A 181 8.72 0.52 -21.63
N LYS A 182 9.48 -0.37 -22.27
CA LYS A 182 10.02 -1.57 -21.60
C LYS A 182 10.99 -1.22 -20.46
N GLU A 183 11.84 -0.21 -20.62
CA GLU A 183 12.71 0.28 -19.55
C GLU A 183 11.88 0.74 -18.34
N LEU A 184 10.77 1.43 -18.60
CA LEU A 184 9.87 1.91 -17.57
C LEU A 184 9.20 0.74 -16.84
N ILE A 185 8.72 -0.27 -17.57
CA ILE A 185 8.13 -1.48 -17.01
C ILE A 185 9.18 -2.24 -16.17
N ASN A 186 10.40 -2.41 -16.67
CA ASN A 186 11.48 -3.06 -15.92
C ASN A 186 11.77 -2.32 -14.60
N THR A 187 11.75 -0.99 -14.61
CA THR A 187 11.89 -0.20 -13.38
C THR A 187 10.75 -0.46 -12.40
N LEU A 188 9.49 -0.52 -12.89
CA LEU A 188 8.34 -0.83 -12.06
C LEU A 188 8.43 -2.24 -11.46
N ILE A 189 8.87 -3.24 -12.24
CA ILE A 189 9.10 -4.60 -11.76
C ILE A 189 10.16 -4.57 -10.63
N HIS A 190 11.27 -3.88 -10.83
CA HIS A 190 12.34 -3.78 -9.84
C HIS A 190 11.86 -3.19 -8.51
N ILE A 191 11.10 -2.11 -8.53
CA ILE A 191 10.61 -1.46 -7.29
C ILE A 191 9.50 -2.24 -6.60
N THR A 192 8.78 -3.10 -7.32
CA THR A 192 7.71 -3.93 -6.75
C THR A 192 8.19 -5.30 -6.29
N ASP A 193 9.36 -5.75 -6.75
CA ASP A 193 9.95 -7.00 -6.31
C ASP A 193 10.55 -6.87 -4.90
N PHE A 194 9.94 -7.54 -3.93
CA PHE A 194 10.34 -7.51 -2.52
C PHE A 194 11.76 -8.05 -2.26
N THR A 195 12.39 -8.72 -3.24
CA THR A 195 13.76 -9.22 -3.14
C THR A 195 14.81 -8.17 -3.53
N GLN A 196 14.39 -7.10 -4.19
CA GLN A 196 15.28 -6.08 -4.77
C GLN A 196 14.93 -4.65 -4.37
N ASN A 197 13.70 -4.40 -3.93
CA ASN A 197 13.19 -3.05 -3.69
C ASN A 197 13.83 -2.32 -2.49
N ASP A 198 14.61 -3.01 -1.67
CA ASP A 198 15.43 -2.41 -0.62
C ASP A 198 16.74 -1.81 -1.12
N ASN A 199 17.06 -2.00 -2.40
CA ASN A 199 18.30 -1.57 -3.04
C ASN A 199 18.05 -0.71 -4.30
N PHE A 200 16.99 0.08 -4.32
CA PHE A 200 16.71 0.97 -5.45
C PHE A 200 17.77 2.08 -5.53
N GLU A 201 18.33 2.32 -6.70
CA GLU A 201 19.26 3.43 -6.97
C GLU A 201 18.65 4.40 -7.98
N ASP A 202 18.60 5.67 -7.61
CA ASP A 202 18.29 6.74 -8.53
C ASP A 202 19.59 7.18 -9.23
N MET A 203 19.55 7.37 -10.55
CA MET A 203 20.75 7.70 -11.33
C MET A 203 21.33 9.06 -10.98
N TYR A 204 20.50 10.02 -10.54
CA TYR A 204 20.97 11.30 -10.09
C TYR A 204 21.74 11.20 -8.78
N PHE A 205 21.32 10.29 -7.89
CA PHE A 205 21.95 10.00 -6.61
C PHE A 205 22.80 8.73 -6.68
N ALA A 206 23.58 8.55 -7.75
CA ALA A 206 24.37 7.35 -7.98
C ALA A 206 25.17 6.93 -6.72
N GLY A 207 25.11 5.65 -6.36
CA GLY A 207 25.75 5.08 -5.20
C GLY A 207 24.96 5.24 -3.88
N ILE A 208 23.80 5.87 -3.88
CA ILE A 208 22.90 5.95 -2.73
C ILE A 208 21.75 4.95 -2.93
N LYS A 209 21.70 3.94 -2.07
CA LYS A 209 20.60 2.95 -2.07
C LYS A 209 19.42 3.46 -1.26
N LEU A 210 18.25 3.42 -1.87
CA LEU A 210 16.98 3.80 -1.25
C LEU A 210 16.18 2.54 -0.95
N ASP A 211 15.77 2.37 0.28
CA ASP A 211 14.94 1.25 0.73
C ASP A 211 13.45 1.56 0.49
N LEU A 212 12.87 0.93 -0.53
CA LEU A 212 11.46 1.06 -0.89
C LEU A 212 10.60 -0.06 -0.31
N SER A 213 11.16 -0.98 0.49
CA SER A 213 10.46 -2.16 1.00
C SER A 213 9.26 -1.84 1.89
N LYS A 214 9.22 -0.62 2.45
CA LYS A 214 8.13 -0.12 3.30
C LYS A 214 7.14 0.78 2.58
N CYS A 215 7.35 1.04 1.28
CA CYS A 215 6.41 1.79 0.46
C CYS A 215 5.22 0.92 0.08
N LEU A 216 4.05 1.54 -0.04
CA LEU A 216 2.89 0.92 -0.65
C LEU A 216 2.78 1.40 -2.09
N PHE A 217 2.69 0.48 -3.03
CA PHE A 217 2.54 0.77 -4.45
C PHE A 217 1.10 0.52 -4.89
N VAL A 218 0.45 1.54 -5.42
CA VAL A 218 -0.92 1.44 -5.94
C VAL A 218 -0.88 1.78 -7.43
N PHE A 219 -1.33 0.87 -8.26
CA PHE A 219 -1.40 1.05 -9.72
C PHE A 219 -2.84 1.20 -10.17
N SER A 220 -3.11 2.13 -11.07
CA SER A 220 -4.40 2.22 -11.75
C SER A 220 -4.25 1.99 -13.24
N PHE A 221 -5.22 1.29 -13.81
CA PHE A 221 -5.32 1.01 -15.23
C PHE A 221 -6.78 0.78 -15.63
N ASN A 222 -7.08 0.96 -16.92
CA ASN A 222 -8.42 0.73 -17.44
C ASN A 222 -8.53 -0.65 -18.08
N ASP A 223 -7.55 -1.02 -18.89
CA ASP A 223 -7.53 -2.29 -19.61
C ASP A 223 -6.28 -3.12 -19.25
N VAL A 224 -6.50 -4.27 -18.63
CA VAL A 224 -5.43 -5.22 -18.29
C VAL A 224 -4.77 -5.83 -19.53
N HIS A 225 -5.48 -5.92 -20.65
CA HIS A 225 -4.95 -6.50 -21.88
C HIS A 225 -3.99 -5.55 -22.61
N ALA A 226 -4.04 -4.25 -22.28
CA ALA A 226 -3.11 -3.26 -22.80
C ALA A 226 -1.76 -3.24 -22.04
N ILE A 227 -1.69 -3.91 -20.88
CA ILE A 227 -0.47 -4.06 -20.11
C ILE A 227 0.31 -5.23 -20.69
N ASP A 228 1.55 -4.97 -21.13
CA ASP A 228 2.44 -6.01 -21.66
C ASP A 228 2.78 -7.03 -20.55
N ARG A 229 2.86 -8.32 -20.95
CA ARG A 229 3.09 -9.46 -20.03
C ARG A 229 4.52 -9.91 -20.07
#